data_a3ec468235630d7ccec59d73e56e8f25
#
_entry.id   a3ec468235630d7ccec59d73e56e8f25
#
_cell.length_a   1.000
_cell.length_b   1.000
_cell.length_c   1.000
_cell.angle_alpha   90.00
_cell.angle_beta   90.00
_cell.angle_gamma   90.00
#
_symmetry.space_group_name_H-M   'P 1'
#
loop_
_entity.id
_entity.type
_entity.pdbx_description
1 polymer ?
#
loop_
_entity_poly.entity_id
_entity_poly.type
_entity_poly.pdbx_seq_one_letter_code
_entity_poly.pdbx_strand_id
1 'polypeptide(L)'
;MIFGNLNFNNKTILITGGAGFIGSNLAIHLQKNYPQSQIVVFDCFRNNIPLLNGNLQSFGHYKNLIDFNGVVICGNITNKKDLSLLNKYKFDFIFHHAAISDTRVYDQELVMKTNVNSFFDILEIAKKDNSKLVYASSAATYGNLPSPQTVGNESPDNPYGYSKMMMDQMATNFLLENPNLTIVG
;
A
#
# COMPACT_ATOMS: atom_id res chain seq x y z
N MET A 1 19.69 -18.77 3.46
CA MET A 1 18.50 -18.35 4.23
C MET A 1 17.35 -19.24 3.82
N ILE A 2 16.82 -20.04 4.72
CA ILE A 2 15.61 -20.83 4.46
C ILE A 2 14.45 -19.87 4.72
N PHE A 3 13.86 -19.30 3.66
CA PHE A 3 12.58 -18.62 3.79
C PHE A 3 11.56 -19.71 4.19
N GLY A 4 11.03 -19.61 5.42
CA GLY A 4 10.00 -20.53 5.87
C GLY A 4 8.85 -20.54 4.87
N ASN A 5 8.23 -21.70 4.65
CA ASN A 5 7.08 -21.86 3.76
C ASN A 5 5.91 -21.01 4.30
N LEU A 6 5.83 -19.75 3.85
CA LEU A 6 4.67 -18.91 4.08
C LEU A 6 3.47 -19.53 3.34
N ASN A 7 2.48 -19.93 4.10
CA ASN A 7 1.23 -20.48 3.55
C ASN A 7 0.10 -19.46 3.79
N PHE A 8 -0.50 -19.00 2.70
CA PHE A 8 -1.63 -18.06 2.75
C PHE A 8 -3.00 -18.73 2.69
N ASN A 9 -3.09 -20.07 2.59
CA ASN A 9 -4.37 -20.76 2.66
C ASN A 9 -5.07 -20.49 4.00
N ASN A 10 -6.39 -20.33 3.95
CA ASN A 10 -7.23 -19.96 5.08
C ASN A 10 -6.89 -18.60 5.72
N LYS A 11 -6.23 -17.71 4.96
CA LYS A 11 -5.88 -16.35 5.37
C LYS A 11 -6.77 -15.32 4.69
N THR A 12 -7.10 -14.27 5.42
CA THR A 12 -7.77 -13.09 4.87
C THR A 12 -6.72 -12.02 4.58
N ILE A 13 -6.64 -11.58 3.33
CA ILE A 13 -5.56 -10.74 2.81
C ILE A 13 -6.16 -9.47 2.21
N LEU A 14 -5.72 -8.31 2.69
CA LEU A 14 -6.03 -7.02 2.10
C LEU A 14 -4.92 -6.59 1.14
N ILE A 15 -5.30 -6.13 -0.06
CA ILE A 15 -4.39 -5.51 -1.03
C ILE A 15 -4.96 -4.14 -1.39
N THR A 16 -4.38 -3.08 -0.84
CA THR A 16 -4.74 -1.71 -1.25
C THR A 16 -3.97 -1.32 -2.51
N GLY A 17 -4.58 -0.54 -3.39
CA GLY A 17 -4.02 -0.31 -4.73
C GLY A 17 -4.07 -1.57 -5.60
N GLY A 18 -5.00 -2.48 -5.27
CA GLY A 18 -5.07 -3.80 -5.87
C GLY A 18 -5.57 -3.83 -7.32
N ALA A 19 -6.10 -2.74 -7.86
CA ALA A 19 -6.41 -2.60 -9.29
C ALA A 19 -5.25 -1.99 -10.10
N GLY A 20 -4.16 -1.57 -9.43
CA GLY A 20 -2.92 -1.13 -10.06
C GLY A 20 -2.09 -2.31 -10.58
N PHE A 21 -0.96 -2.01 -11.25
CA PHE A 21 -0.12 -3.05 -11.88
C PHE A 21 0.43 -4.07 -10.86
N ILE A 22 1.06 -3.62 -9.78
CA ILE A 22 1.66 -4.52 -8.79
C ILE A 22 0.57 -5.25 -8.01
N GLY A 23 -0.41 -4.51 -7.47
CA GLY A 23 -1.45 -5.07 -6.61
C GLY A 23 -2.32 -6.12 -7.29
N SER A 24 -2.68 -5.92 -8.56
CA SER A 24 -3.49 -6.89 -9.32
C SER A 24 -2.73 -8.18 -9.63
N ASN A 25 -1.44 -8.06 -10.00
CA ASN A 25 -0.60 -9.24 -10.21
C ASN A 25 -0.43 -10.05 -8.91
N LEU A 26 -0.25 -9.36 -7.77
CA LEU A 26 -0.20 -10.02 -6.47
C LEU A 26 -1.53 -10.71 -6.14
N ALA A 27 -2.67 -10.04 -6.35
CA ALA A 27 -3.99 -10.59 -6.08
C ALA A 27 -4.26 -11.87 -6.89
N ILE A 28 -3.98 -11.84 -8.18
CA ILE A 28 -4.15 -12.99 -9.08
C ILE A 28 -3.16 -14.12 -8.71
N HIS A 29 -1.91 -13.78 -8.39
CA HIS A 29 -0.91 -14.76 -7.95
C HIS A 29 -1.36 -15.48 -6.68
N LEU A 30 -1.80 -14.74 -5.67
CA LEU A 30 -2.27 -15.31 -4.40
C LEU A 30 -3.52 -16.17 -4.61
N GLN A 31 -4.50 -15.70 -5.38
CA GLN A 31 -5.70 -16.47 -5.73
C GLN A 31 -5.35 -17.82 -6.37
N LYS A 32 -4.39 -17.81 -7.32
CA LYS A 32 -3.99 -19.01 -8.06
C LYS A 32 -3.24 -20.01 -7.19
N ASN A 33 -2.35 -19.54 -6.34
CA ASN A 33 -1.46 -20.41 -5.56
C ASN A 33 -2.02 -20.78 -4.18
N TYR A 34 -2.97 -20.00 -3.66
CA TYR A 34 -3.61 -20.19 -2.34
C TYR A 34 -5.13 -20.09 -2.47
N PRO A 35 -5.78 -21.04 -3.13
CA PRO A 35 -7.20 -20.96 -3.48
C PRO A 35 -8.16 -20.95 -2.28
N GLN A 36 -7.66 -21.29 -1.08
CA GLN A 36 -8.43 -21.22 0.16
C GLN A 36 -8.28 -19.87 0.90
N SER A 37 -7.49 -18.93 0.35
CA SER A 37 -7.37 -17.59 0.92
C SER A 37 -8.55 -16.71 0.51
N GLN A 38 -8.96 -15.80 1.41
CA GLN A 38 -9.89 -14.73 1.11
C GLN A 38 -9.10 -13.47 0.75
N ILE A 39 -9.12 -13.08 -0.51
CA ILE A 39 -8.39 -11.90 -0.99
C ILE A 39 -9.39 -10.75 -1.17
N VAL A 40 -9.08 -9.61 -0.56
CA VAL A 40 -9.85 -8.38 -0.63
C VAL A 40 -8.98 -7.31 -1.31
N VAL A 41 -9.36 -6.91 -2.50
CA VAL A 41 -8.78 -5.77 -3.21
C VAL A 41 -9.53 -4.50 -2.83
N PHE A 42 -8.80 -3.45 -2.45
CA PHE A 42 -9.32 -2.12 -2.17
C PHE A 42 -8.61 -1.10 -3.07
N ASP A 43 -9.35 -0.40 -3.93
CA ASP A 43 -8.80 0.55 -4.89
C ASP A 43 -9.83 1.64 -5.23
N CYS A 44 -9.38 2.86 -5.48
CA CYS A 44 -10.28 3.94 -5.90
C CYS A 44 -10.56 3.91 -7.41
N PHE A 45 -9.87 3.07 -8.16
CA PHE A 45 -9.88 3.00 -9.62
C PHE A 45 -9.59 4.34 -10.29
N ARG A 46 -9.29 4.30 -11.59
CA ARG A 46 -9.10 5.53 -12.36
C ARG A 46 -10.44 6.22 -12.61
N ASN A 47 -10.37 7.53 -12.59
CA ASN A 47 -11.42 8.41 -13.04
C ASN A 47 -10.88 9.33 -14.16
N ASN A 48 -11.71 10.24 -14.65
CA ASN A 48 -11.32 11.18 -15.70
C ASN A 48 -10.78 12.51 -15.15
N ILE A 49 -10.46 12.57 -13.85
CA ILE A 49 -9.93 13.79 -13.21
C ILE A 49 -8.41 13.73 -13.29
N PRO A 50 -7.76 14.59 -14.10
CA PRO A 50 -6.32 14.64 -14.19
C PRO A 50 -5.72 15.37 -12.99
N LEU A 51 -4.49 15.03 -12.66
CA LEU A 51 -3.61 15.84 -11.82
C LEU A 51 -3.14 17.10 -12.58
N LEU A 52 -2.55 18.05 -11.86
CA LEU A 52 -2.02 19.28 -12.46
C LEU A 52 -0.97 19.02 -13.55
N ASN A 53 -0.27 17.91 -13.51
CA ASN A 53 0.69 17.48 -14.53
C ASN A 53 0.04 16.72 -15.71
N GLY A 54 -1.29 16.66 -15.78
CA GLY A 54 -2.05 15.99 -16.83
C GLY A 54 -2.16 14.46 -16.67
N ASN A 55 -1.49 13.84 -15.72
CA ASN A 55 -1.61 12.41 -15.44
C ASN A 55 -2.87 12.09 -14.65
N LEU A 56 -3.32 10.85 -14.71
CA LEU A 56 -4.45 10.39 -13.90
C LEU A 56 -4.03 10.23 -12.44
N GLN A 57 -4.93 10.58 -11.54
CA GLN A 57 -4.72 10.44 -10.09
C GLN A 57 -4.56 8.98 -9.66
N SER A 58 -5.23 8.05 -10.31
CA SER A 58 -5.12 6.63 -10.07
C SER A 58 -4.87 5.87 -11.37
N PHE A 59 -4.02 4.85 -11.31
CA PHE A 59 -3.76 3.89 -12.39
C PHE A 59 -4.56 2.60 -12.24
N GLY A 60 -5.38 2.47 -11.18
CA GLY A 60 -6.24 1.32 -10.97
C GLY A 60 -7.21 1.12 -12.13
N HIS A 61 -7.23 -0.07 -12.73
CA HIS A 61 -8.04 -0.36 -13.90
C HIS A 61 -8.73 -1.71 -13.79
N TYR A 62 -10.03 -1.78 -14.09
CA TYR A 62 -10.81 -3.02 -14.00
C TYR A 62 -10.23 -4.17 -14.85
N LYS A 63 -9.61 -3.85 -15.99
CA LYS A 63 -8.97 -4.87 -16.86
C LYS A 63 -7.85 -5.64 -16.16
N ASN A 64 -7.21 -5.04 -15.18
CA ASN A 64 -6.17 -5.71 -14.39
C ASN A 64 -6.75 -6.79 -13.47
N LEU A 65 -8.06 -6.79 -13.25
CA LEU A 65 -8.76 -7.71 -12.35
C LEU A 65 -9.75 -8.65 -13.09
N ILE A 66 -9.68 -8.76 -14.41
CA ILE A 66 -10.60 -9.61 -15.18
C ILE A 66 -10.55 -11.08 -14.69
N ASP A 67 -9.35 -11.59 -14.39
CA ASP A 67 -9.16 -12.98 -13.94
C ASP A 67 -9.19 -13.12 -12.41
N PHE A 68 -9.55 -12.06 -11.70
CA PHE A 68 -9.66 -12.06 -10.25
C PHE A 68 -11.09 -12.35 -9.79
N ASN A 69 -11.26 -13.40 -8.98
CA ASN A 69 -12.57 -13.87 -8.50
C ASN A 69 -12.81 -13.57 -7.01
N GLY A 70 -11.88 -12.85 -6.36
CA GLY A 70 -12.00 -12.47 -4.96
C GLY A 70 -12.89 -11.23 -4.76
N VAL A 71 -12.79 -10.63 -3.57
CA VAL A 71 -13.58 -9.45 -3.23
C VAL A 71 -12.92 -8.19 -3.77
N VAL A 72 -13.67 -7.35 -4.47
CA VAL A 72 -13.23 -6.03 -4.93
C VAL A 72 -14.09 -4.94 -4.27
N ILE A 73 -13.45 -4.03 -3.56
CA ILE A 73 -14.07 -2.88 -2.90
C ILE A 73 -13.55 -1.61 -3.58
N CYS A 74 -14.46 -0.86 -4.20
CA CYS A 74 -14.14 0.47 -4.71
C CYS A 74 -14.17 1.47 -3.54
N GLY A 75 -13.04 2.12 -3.28
CA GLY A 75 -12.92 3.09 -2.18
C GLY A 75 -11.59 3.84 -2.21
N ASN A 76 -11.60 5.04 -1.64
CA ASN A 76 -10.44 5.89 -1.52
C ASN A 76 -9.83 5.76 -0.10
N ILE A 77 -8.53 5.46 -0.03
CA ILE A 77 -7.81 5.32 1.26
C ILE A 77 -7.80 6.61 2.10
N THR A 78 -8.03 7.77 1.49
CA THR A 78 -8.14 9.05 2.21
C THR A 78 -9.53 9.30 2.79
N ASN A 79 -10.52 8.43 2.49
CA ASN A 79 -11.90 8.58 2.93
C ASN A 79 -12.23 7.57 4.04
N LYS A 80 -12.49 8.06 5.25
CA LYS A 80 -12.82 7.22 6.41
C LYS A 80 -14.08 6.35 6.22
N LYS A 81 -15.09 6.84 5.46
CA LYS A 81 -16.30 6.05 5.16
C LYS A 81 -15.95 4.88 4.26
N ASP A 82 -15.09 5.09 3.26
CA ASP A 82 -14.67 4.01 2.38
C ASP A 82 -13.84 2.98 3.14
N LEU A 83 -12.91 3.44 3.99
CA LEU A 83 -12.11 2.56 4.86
C LEU A 83 -13.00 1.75 5.83
N SER A 84 -14.13 2.31 6.28
CA SER A 84 -15.06 1.60 7.15
C SER A 84 -15.66 0.33 6.51
N LEU A 85 -15.67 0.24 5.17
CA LEU A 85 -16.09 -0.97 4.45
C LEU A 85 -15.18 -2.18 4.74
N LEU A 86 -13.95 -1.93 5.18
CA LEU A 86 -12.99 -2.96 5.59
C LEU A 86 -13.29 -3.55 6.97
N ASN A 87 -14.08 -2.88 7.81
CA ASN A 87 -14.35 -3.29 9.20
C ASN A 87 -15.08 -4.64 9.33
N LYS A 88 -15.71 -5.12 8.27
CA LYS A 88 -16.38 -6.43 8.24
C LYS A 88 -15.40 -7.61 8.09
N TYR A 89 -14.12 -7.31 7.86
CA TYR A 89 -13.07 -8.32 7.75
C TYR A 89 -12.12 -8.23 8.94
N LYS A 90 -11.44 -9.34 9.23
CA LYS A 90 -10.26 -9.41 10.08
C LYS A 90 -9.11 -9.90 9.20
N PHE A 91 -8.12 -9.06 8.98
CA PHE A 91 -7.02 -9.38 8.06
C PHE A 91 -5.86 -10.07 8.78
N ASP A 92 -5.34 -11.14 8.19
CA ASP A 92 -4.07 -11.77 8.61
C ASP A 92 -2.87 -11.04 7.98
N PHE A 93 -3.04 -10.56 6.73
CA PHE A 93 -2.01 -9.86 5.98
C PHE A 93 -2.59 -8.64 5.29
N ILE A 94 -1.77 -7.59 5.24
CA ILE A 94 -2.07 -6.36 4.49
C ILE A 94 -0.89 -6.06 3.56
N PHE A 95 -1.16 -5.97 2.25
CA PHE A 95 -0.22 -5.48 1.26
C PHE A 95 -0.67 -4.09 0.81
N HIS A 96 0.08 -3.07 1.24
CA HIS A 96 -0.30 -1.69 1.00
C HIS A 96 0.49 -1.11 -0.17
N HIS A 97 -0.17 -1.04 -1.34
CA HIS A 97 0.39 -0.47 -2.58
C HIS A 97 -0.33 0.81 -3.03
N ALA A 98 -1.47 1.15 -2.41
CA ALA A 98 -2.20 2.36 -2.75
C ALA A 98 -1.37 3.61 -2.42
N ALA A 99 -0.99 4.36 -3.44
CA ALA A 99 -0.22 5.60 -3.31
C ALA A 99 -0.28 6.39 -4.62
N ILE A 100 -0.03 7.69 -4.54
CA ILE A 100 0.42 8.49 -5.69
C ILE A 100 1.90 8.15 -5.86
N SER A 101 2.26 7.54 -7.00
CA SER A 101 3.62 7.06 -7.28
C SER A 101 4.36 7.87 -8.35
N ASP A 102 3.70 8.85 -8.98
CA ASP A 102 4.32 9.72 -9.98
C ASP A 102 5.19 10.78 -9.29
N THR A 103 6.50 10.70 -9.49
CA THR A 103 7.49 11.62 -8.92
C THR A 103 7.37 13.06 -9.43
N ARG A 104 6.59 13.29 -10.50
CA ARG A 104 6.32 14.61 -11.11
C ARG A 104 5.07 15.29 -10.56
N VAL A 105 4.43 14.71 -9.55
CA VAL A 105 3.33 15.34 -8.84
C VAL A 105 3.90 16.25 -7.77
N TYR A 106 3.85 17.56 -8.01
CA TYR A 106 4.36 18.59 -7.09
C TYR A 106 3.28 19.16 -6.16
N ASP A 107 2.05 18.68 -6.24
CA ASP A 107 1.00 18.96 -5.26
C ASP A 107 1.32 18.20 -3.96
N GLN A 108 2.05 18.89 -3.08
CA GLN A 108 2.56 18.29 -1.85
C GLN A 108 1.43 17.92 -0.88
N GLU A 109 0.38 18.75 -0.79
CA GLU A 109 -0.77 18.47 0.07
C GLU A 109 -1.43 17.16 -0.36
N LEU A 110 -1.71 17.01 -1.65
CA LEU A 110 -2.32 15.81 -2.21
C LEU A 110 -1.46 14.57 -1.95
N VAL A 111 -0.14 14.67 -2.21
CA VAL A 111 0.79 13.54 -2.00
C VAL A 111 0.85 13.15 -0.52
N MET A 112 1.01 14.13 0.38
CA MET A 112 1.09 13.86 1.83
C MET A 112 -0.22 13.29 2.36
N LYS A 113 -1.36 13.84 1.97
CA LYS A 113 -2.67 13.34 2.37
C LYS A 113 -2.90 11.90 1.90
N THR A 114 -2.51 11.60 0.65
CA THR A 114 -2.75 10.29 0.04
C THR A 114 -1.76 9.24 0.51
N ASN A 115 -0.46 9.58 0.62
CA ASN A 115 0.56 8.58 0.92
C ASN A 115 0.83 8.46 2.43
N VAL A 116 0.90 9.58 3.15
CA VAL A 116 1.33 9.59 4.56
C VAL A 116 0.13 9.52 5.52
N ASN A 117 -0.82 10.46 5.39
CA ASN A 117 -1.92 10.51 6.36
C ASN A 117 -2.79 9.25 6.30
N SER A 118 -3.06 8.74 5.09
CA SER A 118 -3.82 7.49 4.94
C SER A 118 -3.06 6.25 5.42
N PHE A 119 -1.73 6.28 5.41
CA PHE A 119 -0.92 5.18 5.90
C PHE A 119 -1.11 4.94 7.40
N PHE A 120 -1.31 6.01 8.17
CA PHE A 120 -1.66 5.88 9.58
C PHE A 120 -2.92 5.03 9.79
N ASP A 121 -3.94 5.21 8.97
CA ASP A 121 -5.17 4.41 9.04
C ASP A 121 -4.91 2.92 8.74
N ILE A 122 -4.01 2.64 7.80
CA ILE A 122 -3.61 1.26 7.48
C ILE A 122 -2.82 0.64 8.64
N LEU A 123 -1.96 1.40 9.30
CA LEU A 123 -1.27 0.96 10.53
C LEU A 123 -2.26 0.63 11.65
N GLU A 124 -3.28 1.46 11.85
CA GLU A 124 -4.32 1.22 12.86
C GLU A 124 -5.17 -0.03 12.53
N ILE A 125 -5.48 -0.28 11.24
CA ILE A 125 -6.13 -1.53 10.82
C ILE A 125 -5.22 -2.73 11.12
N ALA A 126 -3.92 -2.64 10.79
CA ALA A 126 -2.96 -3.69 11.06
C ALA A 126 -2.85 -3.99 12.57
N LYS A 127 -2.82 -2.95 13.40
CA LYS A 127 -2.79 -3.07 14.87
C LYS A 127 -4.06 -3.73 15.41
N LYS A 128 -5.24 -3.25 15.00
CA LYS A 128 -6.55 -3.77 15.41
C LYS A 128 -6.67 -5.29 15.13
N ASP A 129 -6.23 -5.70 13.95
CA ASP A 129 -6.38 -7.09 13.50
C ASP A 129 -5.18 -7.97 13.85
N ASN A 130 -4.09 -7.39 14.35
CA ASN A 130 -2.78 -8.02 14.52
C ASN A 130 -2.25 -8.61 13.21
N SER A 131 -2.42 -7.85 12.11
CA SER A 131 -2.03 -8.24 10.76
C SER A 131 -0.53 -8.09 10.55
N LYS A 132 0.03 -8.90 9.66
CA LYS A 132 1.35 -8.63 9.09
C LYS A 132 1.20 -7.64 7.94
N LEU A 133 1.81 -6.47 8.07
CA LEU A 133 1.76 -5.39 7.08
C LEU A 133 3.04 -5.35 6.25
N VAL A 134 2.88 -5.42 4.93
CA VAL A 134 3.94 -5.11 3.96
C VAL A 134 3.50 -3.90 3.15
N TYR A 135 4.33 -2.87 3.07
CA TYR A 135 4.02 -1.67 2.31
C TYR A 135 5.11 -1.35 1.29
N ALA A 136 4.77 -0.63 0.24
CA ALA A 136 5.72 -0.23 -0.77
C ALA A 136 6.48 1.03 -0.32
N SER A 137 7.73 0.89 0.12
CA SER A 137 8.71 1.97 0.21
C SER A 137 9.30 2.28 -1.17
N SER A 138 10.37 3.06 -1.27
CA SER A 138 10.95 3.46 -2.55
C SER A 138 12.40 3.88 -2.43
N ALA A 139 13.22 3.56 -3.44
CA ALA A 139 14.55 4.14 -3.59
C ALA A 139 14.54 5.67 -3.82
N ALA A 140 13.40 6.27 -4.18
CA ALA A 140 13.26 7.73 -4.29
C ALA A 140 13.47 8.46 -2.95
N THR A 141 13.48 7.75 -1.82
CA THR A 141 13.83 8.29 -0.50
C THR A 141 15.27 8.79 -0.45
N TYR A 142 16.16 8.24 -1.26
CA TYR A 142 17.58 8.60 -1.29
C TYR A 142 17.91 9.79 -2.20
N GLY A 143 16.98 10.20 -3.08
CA GLY A 143 17.21 11.30 -4.03
C GLY A 143 18.45 11.07 -4.89
N ASN A 144 19.32 12.10 -4.97
CA ASN A 144 20.57 12.09 -5.76
C ASN A 144 21.82 11.72 -4.92
N LEU A 145 21.67 11.05 -3.81
CA LEU A 145 22.81 10.62 -3.00
C LEU A 145 23.70 9.64 -3.77
N PRO A 146 25.03 9.68 -3.54
CA PRO A 146 25.95 8.73 -4.17
C PRO A 146 25.73 7.30 -3.66
N SER A 147 26.06 6.33 -4.49
CA SER A 147 26.05 4.90 -4.12
C SER A 147 27.31 4.55 -3.32
N PRO A 148 27.22 3.61 -2.36
CA PRO A 148 26.03 2.89 -1.91
C PRO A 148 25.15 3.72 -0.98
N GLN A 149 23.82 3.64 -1.17
CA GLN A 149 22.89 4.25 -0.25
C GLN A 149 22.66 3.34 0.97
N THR A 150 22.43 3.96 2.12
CA THR A 150 22.16 3.27 3.38
C THR A 150 20.96 3.87 4.08
N VAL A 151 20.18 3.02 4.74
CA VAL A 151 19.06 3.46 5.58
C VAL A 151 19.55 4.42 6.65
N GLY A 152 18.85 5.53 6.84
CA GLY A 152 19.22 6.62 7.75
C GLY A 152 19.90 7.82 7.07
N ASN A 153 20.20 7.72 5.78
CA ASN A 153 20.81 8.80 4.99
C ASN A 153 19.88 9.28 3.86
N GLU A 154 18.56 9.21 4.07
CA GLU A 154 17.59 9.61 3.07
C GLU A 154 17.63 11.11 2.81
N SER A 155 17.54 11.51 1.55
CA SER A 155 17.52 12.91 1.08
C SER A 155 16.65 13.04 -0.17
N PRO A 156 15.33 12.94 -0.04
CA PRO A 156 14.42 12.91 -1.18
C PRO A 156 14.37 14.24 -1.94
N ASP A 157 14.32 14.18 -3.26
CA ASP A 157 14.33 15.36 -4.15
C ASP A 157 12.93 15.80 -4.60
N ASN A 158 11.89 15.03 -4.26
CA ASN A 158 10.53 15.30 -4.71
C ASN A 158 9.50 14.87 -3.65
N PRO A 159 8.23 15.38 -3.75
CA PRO A 159 7.19 15.08 -2.76
C PRO A 159 6.90 13.59 -2.59
N TYR A 160 6.98 12.81 -3.68
CA TYR A 160 6.78 11.36 -3.62
C TYR A 160 7.87 10.68 -2.77
N GLY A 161 9.14 10.93 -3.05
CA GLY A 161 10.26 10.39 -2.26
C GLY A 161 10.16 10.78 -0.80
N TYR A 162 9.86 12.06 -0.52
CA TYR A 162 9.63 12.56 0.83
C TYR A 162 8.48 11.82 1.53
N SER A 163 7.36 11.60 0.83
CA SER A 163 6.22 10.87 1.40
C SER A 163 6.59 9.43 1.78
N LYS A 164 7.43 8.76 0.98
CA LYS A 164 7.88 7.41 1.28
C LYS A 164 8.83 7.35 2.48
N MET A 165 9.75 8.32 2.57
CA MET A 165 10.61 8.48 3.76
C MET A 165 9.76 8.69 5.02
N MET A 166 8.72 9.53 4.96
CA MET A 166 7.81 9.76 6.09
C MET A 166 7.02 8.49 6.47
N MET A 167 6.62 7.66 5.49
CA MET A 167 5.98 6.36 5.77
C MET A 167 6.95 5.42 6.50
N ASP A 168 8.22 5.37 6.10
CA ASP A 168 9.24 4.53 6.73
C ASP A 168 9.49 4.98 8.18
N GLN A 169 9.60 6.29 8.43
CA GLN A 169 9.72 6.85 9.78
C GLN A 169 8.47 6.57 10.63
N MET A 170 7.27 6.72 10.06
CA MET A 170 6.01 6.44 10.74
C MET A 170 5.91 4.95 11.11
N ALA A 171 6.27 4.03 10.20
CA ALA A 171 6.29 2.59 10.48
C ALA A 171 7.26 2.24 11.60
N THR A 172 8.46 2.84 11.60
CA THR A 172 9.47 2.65 12.64
C THR A 172 8.95 3.11 14.00
N ASN A 173 8.41 4.34 14.08
CA ASN A 173 7.88 4.87 15.34
C ASN A 173 6.67 4.04 15.83
N PHE A 174 5.81 3.62 14.92
CA PHE A 174 4.65 2.79 15.26
C PHE A 174 5.05 1.42 15.84
N LEU A 175 6.15 0.82 15.32
CA LEU A 175 6.71 -0.43 15.84
C LEU A 175 7.33 -0.25 17.23
N LEU A 176 7.94 0.89 17.54
CA LEU A 176 8.47 1.17 18.89
C LEU A 176 7.34 1.17 19.94
N GLU A 177 6.18 1.68 19.58
CA GLU A 177 5.00 1.71 20.45
C GLU A 177 4.23 0.36 20.45
N ASN A 178 4.38 -0.45 19.41
CA ASN A 178 3.64 -1.69 19.21
C ASN A 178 4.60 -2.85 18.80
N PRO A 179 5.50 -3.30 19.70
CA PRO A 179 6.62 -4.20 19.35
C PRO A 179 6.21 -5.62 18.93
N ASN A 180 4.95 -5.98 19.13
CA ASN A 180 4.43 -7.30 18.73
C ASN A 180 3.93 -7.34 17.27
N LEU A 181 3.88 -6.19 16.59
CA LEU A 181 3.46 -6.13 15.19
C LEU A 181 4.59 -6.52 14.25
N THR A 182 4.21 -6.94 13.06
CA THR A 182 5.14 -7.15 11.94
C THR A 182 4.82 -6.15 10.84
N ILE A 183 5.72 -5.19 10.61
CA ILE A 183 5.58 -4.18 9.55
C ILE A 183 6.89 -4.16 8.76
N VAL A 184 6.80 -4.26 7.43
CA VAL A 184 7.96 -4.31 6.51
C VAL A 184 7.73 -3.36 5.35
N GLY A 185 8.73 -2.50 5.04
CA GLY A 185 8.77 -1.61 3.89
C GLY A 185 9.73 -2.10 2.80
#